data_067fdcabdf4ab7511113d19e66994d25
#
_entry.id   067fdcabdf4ab7511113d19e66994d25
#
_cell.length_a   1.000
_cell.length_b   1.000
_cell.length_c   1.000
_cell.angle_alpha   90.00
_cell.angle_beta   90.00
_cell.angle_gamma   90.00
#
_symmetry.space_group_name_H-M   'P 1'
#
loop_
_entity.id
_entity.type
_entity.pdbx_description
1 polymer ?
#
loop_
_entity_poly.entity_id
_entity_poly.type
_entity_poly.pdbx_seq_one_letter_code
_entity_poly.pdbx_strand_id
1 'polypeptide(L)'
;MGKEADVEACWPDGRREAGRLQYEPPKLIFRGAARRVFEGAGLAGVRAEDRELVLADGARFHLPTPAASWAEAILHPKGRLDKLGVKAGQRVAIVDLDDPGFAAELAARTPSADAAGPLDLVFYGADSAEALAGIAGLVPRLAPKGALWVVSLKGKLARSKDVEVMAAAGACGLVGIKVCAFSETCTALKFVRRKG
;
A
#
# COMPACT_ATOMS: atom_id res chain seq x y z
N MET A 1 -4.42 -1.03 -2.59
CA MET A 1 -5.59 -0.33 -3.13
C MET A 1 -6.80 -0.83 -2.39
N GLY A 2 -7.61 0.06 -1.87
CA GLY A 2 -8.89 -0.29 -1.28
C GLY A 2 -9.85 -0.87 -2.32
N LYS A 3 -10.92 -1.50 -1.87
CA LYS A 3 -12.03 -1.93 -2.73
C LYS A 3 -13.23 -1.03 -2.46
N GLU A 4 -14.01 -0.80 -3.49
CA GLU A 4 -15.21 0.03 -3.41
C GLU A 4 -16.28 -0.51 -4.37
N ALA A 5 -17.52 -0.54 -3.94
CA ALA A 5 -18.67 -0.91 -4.77
C ALA A 5 -19.97 -0.31 -4.21
N ASP A 6 -20.90 -0.03 -5.09
CA ASP A 6 -22.28 0.22 -4.71
C ASP A 6 -22.98 -1.14 -4.47
N VAL A 7 -23.67 -1.26 -3.35
CA VAL A 7 -24.23 -2.51 -2.85
C VAL A 7 -25.64 -2.31 -2.28
N GLU A 8 -26.40 -3.40 -2.21
CA GLU A 8 -27.55 -3.53 -1.32
C GLU A 8 -27.10 -4.25 -0.04
N ALA A 9 -27.26 -3.60 1.11
CA ALA A 9 -27.04 -4.20 2.41
C ALA A 9 -28.33 -4.80 2.94
N CYS A 10 -28.23 -6.02 3.49
CA CYS A 10 -29.30 -6.67 4.26
C CYS A 10 -28.81 -6.88 5.68
N TRP A 11 -29.50 -6.27 6.63
CA TRP A 11 -29.15 -6.32 8.05
C TRP A 11 -29.77 -7.53 8.74
N PRO A 12 -29.24 -7.97 9.92
CA PRO A 12 -29.77 -9.10 10.67
C PRO A 12 -31.24 -8.95 11.07
N ASP A 13 -31.75 -7.73 11.19
CA ASP A 13 -33.14 -7.42 11.47
C ASP A 13 -34.06 -7.45 10.24
N GLY A 14 -33.53 -7.83 9.06
CA GLY A 14 -34.25 -7.91 7.81
C GLY A 14 -34.36 -6.59 7.03
N ARG A 15 -33.91 -5.47 7.57
CA ARG A 15 -33.88 -4.21 6.84
C ARG A 15 -32.89 -4.26 5.68
N ARG A 16 -33.28 -3.65 4.58
CA ARG A 16 -32.43 -3.48 3.39
C ARG A 16 -32.21 -2.02 3.09
N GLU A 17 -31.01 -1.68 2.67
CA GLU A 17 -30.68 -0.33 2.20
C GLU A 17 -29.58 -0.35 1.15
N ALA A 18 -29.69 0.53 0.16
CA ALA A 18 -28.63 0.76 -0.80
C ALA A 18 -27.55 1.69 -0.22
N GLY A 19 -26.30 1.45 -0.61
CA GLY A 19 -25.20 2.28 -0.15
C GLY A 19 -23.88 1.89 -0.82
N ARG A 20 -22.81 2.56 -0.39
CA ARG A 20 -21.47 2.32 -0.88
C ARG A 20 -20.67 1.56 0.17
N LEU A 21 -20.12 0.42 -0.23
CA LEU A 21 -19.22 -0.38 0.57
C LEU A 21 -17.78 -0.08 0.17
N GLN A 22 -16.92 0.23 1.16
CA GLN A 22 -15.51 0.51 0.97
C GLN A 22 -14.69 -0.36 1.91
N TYR A 23 -13.66 -1.03 1.40
CA TYR A 23 -12.68 -1.72 2.23
C TYR A 23 -11.35 -0.97 2.17
N GLU A 24 -11.00 -0.35 3.28
CA GLU A 24 -9.71 0.31 3.52
C GLU A 24 -9.03 -0.41 4.70
N PRO A 25 -8.15 -1.37 4.43
CA PRO A 25 -7.57 -2.18 5.51
C PRO A 25 -7.05 -1.34 6.67
N PRO A 26 -7.41 -1.66 7.92
CA PRO A 26 -8.15 -2.87 8.33
C PRO A 26 -9.69 -2.69 8.40
N LYS A 27 -10.28 -1.63 7.84
CA LYS A 27 -11.68 -1.25 8.03
C LYS A 27 -12.54 -1.54 6.80
N LEU A 28 -13.72 -2.12 7.03
CA LEU A 28 -14.81 -2.16 6.07
C LEU A 28 -15.83 -1.10 6.46
N ILE A 29 -16.16 -0.22 5.54
CA ILE A 29 -17.01 0.95 5.77
C ILE A 29 -18.22 0.86 4.85
N PHE A 30 -19.41 0.89 5.40
CA PHE A 30 -20.64 1.05 4.65
C PHE A 30 -21.17 2.47 4.83
N ARG A 31 -21.57 3.09 3.71
CA ARG A 31 -22.16 4.43 3.64
C ARG A 31 -23.53 4.32 2.99
N GLY A 32 -24.56 4.17 3.81
CA GLY A 32 -25.97 4.23 3.46
C GLY A 32 -26.64 5.41 4.17
N ALA A 33 -27.82 5.22 4.70
CA ALA A 33 -28.51 6.22 5.52
C ALA A 33 -27.69 6.62 6.76
N ALA A 34 -26.92 5.65 7.30
CA ALA A 34 -25.91 5.89 8.33
C ALA A 34 -24.56 5.28 7.92
N ARG A 35 -23.47 5.94 8.34
CA ARG A 35 -22.13 5.36 8.18
C ARG A 35 -21.91 4.27 9.23
N ARG A 36 -21.55 3.06 8.78
CA ARG A 36 -21.16 1.94 9.64
C ARG A 36 -19.73 1.51 9.35
N VAL A 37 -18.99 1.16 10.40
CA VAL A 37 -17.59 0.72 10.30
C VAL A 37 -17.47 -0.64 10.97
N PHE A 38 -16.88 -1.59 10.27
CA PHE A 38 -16.58 -2.93 10.76
C PHE A 38 -15.06 -3.10 10.79
N GLU A 39 -14.52 -3.57 11.91
CA GLU A 39 -13.09 -3.79 12.11
C GLU A 39 -12.86 -4.91 13.14
N GLY A 40 -11.64 -5.44 13.20
CA GLY A 40 -11.25 -6.46 14.18
C GLY A 40 -12.18 -7.67 14.17
N ALA A 41 -12.78 -7.98 15.33
CA ALA A 41 -13.69 -9.12 15.50
C ALA A 41 -14.92 -9.07 14.57
N GLY A 42 -15.39 -7.88 14.20
CA GLY A 42 -16.51 -7.71 13.25
C GLY A 42 -16.20 -8.19 11.83
N LEU A 43 -14.93 -8.34 11.48
CA LEU A 43 -14.47 -8.87 10.20
C LEU A 43 -13.92 -10.30 10.30
N ALA A 44 -13.70 -10.81 11.52
CA ALA A 44 -13.32 -12.19 11.72
C ALA A 44 -14.46 -13.12 11.25
N GLY A 45 -14.14 -14.10 10.42
CA GLY A 45 -15.15 -15.03 9.90
C GLY A 45 -16.03 -14.46 8.77
N VAL A 46 -15.62 -13.34 8.16
CA VAL A 46 -16.25 -12.89 6.91
C VAL A 46 -16.15 -13.98 5.86
N ARG A 47 -17.23 -14.19 5.11
CA ARG A 47 -17.27 -15.20 4.04
C ARG A 47 -17.97 -14.67 2.79
N ALA A 48 -17.70 -15.31 1.68
CA ALA A 48 -18.33 -15.04 0.41
C ALA A 48 -19.34 -16.14 0.08
N GLU A 49 -20.55 -15.76 -0.26
CA GLU A 49 -21.61 -16.63 -0.79
C GLU A 49 -22.01 -16.07 -2.17
N ASP A 50 -21.40 -16.57 -3.24
CA ASP A 50 -21.51 -16.02 -4.60
C ASP A 50 -21.19 -14.52 -4.65
N ARG A 51 -22.22 -13.68 -4.77
CA ARG A 51 -22.10 -12.22 -4.79
C ARG A 51 -22.35 -11.56 -3.44
N GLU A 52 -22.63 -12.33 -2.42
CA GLU A 52 -22.86 -11.80 -1.07
C GLU A 52 -21.61 -11.90 -0.22
N LEU A 53 -21.19 -10.76 0.32
CA LEU A 53 -20.22 -10.69 1.39
C LEU A 53 -20.98 -10.76 2.72
N VAL A 54 -20.75 -11.81 3.49
CA VAL A 54 -21.46 -12.09 4.74
C VAL A 54 -20.55 -11.87 5.91
N LEU A 55 -20.95 -11.02 6.85
CA LEU A 55 -20.23 -10.77 8.10
C LEU A 55 -20.65 -11.75 9.20
N ALA A 56 -19.85 -11.84 10.25
CA ALA A 56 -20.09 -12.74 11.37
C ALA A 56 -21.38 -12.39 12.17
N ASP A 57 -21.79 -11.12 12.20
CA ASP A 57 -23.02 -10.65 12.82
C ASP A 57 -24.28 -10.93 11.99
N GLY A 58 -24.11 -11.49 10.77
CA GLY A 58 -25.21 -11.80 9.86
C GLY A 58 -25.52 -10.70 8.83
N ALA A 59 -24.87 -9.56 8.88
CA ALA A 59 -25.02 -8.55 7.85
C ALA A 59 -24.51 -9.08 6.49
N ARG A 60 -25.26 -8.79 5.40
CA ARG A 60 -24.96 -9.22 4.05
C ARG A 60 -24.88 -8.03 3.12
N PHE A 61 -23.91 -8.04 2.20
CA PHE A 61 -23.74 -7.01 1.18
C PHE A 61 -23.75 -7.67 -0.20
N HIS A 62 -24.77 -7.37 -0.99
CA HIS A 62 -24.87 -7.86 -2.36
C HIS A 62 -23.99 -7.00 -3.30
N LEU A 63 -22.94 -7.62 -3.83
CA LEU A 63 -21.91 -6.99 -4.66
C LEU A 63 -22.26 -7.12 -6.15
N PRO A 64 -21.84 -6.17 -7.00
CA PRO A 64 -21.98 -6.30 -8.46
C PRO A 64 -21.11 -7.41 -9.06
N THR A 65 -20.11 -7.89 -8.32
CA THR A 65 -19.14 -8.92 -8.74
C THR A 65 -19.03 -9.99 -7.64
N PRO A 66 -18.45 -11.18 -7.93
CA PRO A 66 -18.27 -12.24 -6.93
C PRO A 66 -17.57 -11.71 -5.66
N ALA A 67 -18.15 -12.06 -4.51
CA ALA A 67 -17.68 -11.57 -3.20
C ALA A 67 -16.35 -12.21 -2.74
N ALA A 68 -15.94 -13.32 -3.35
CA ALA A 68 -14.73 -14.05 -2.97
C ALA A 68 -13.49 -13.14 -2.89
N SER A 69 -13.33 -12.24 -3.85
CA SER A 69 -12.19 -11.31 -3.87
C SER A 69 -12.22 -10.26 -2.75
N TRP A 70 -13.40 -9.99 -2.18
CA TRP A 70 -13.56 -9.10 -1.03
C TRP A 70 -13.25 -9.86 0.26
N ALA A 71 -13.82 -11.06 0.43
CA ALA A 71 -13.54 -11.91 1.58
C ALA A 71 -12.04 -12.22 1.70
N GLU A 72 -11.40 -12.60 0.60
CA GLU A 72 -9.95 -12.83 0.55
C GLU A 72 -9.15 -11.59 0.96
N ALA A 73 -9.50 -10.42 0.45
CA ALA A 73 -8.80 -9.18 0.80
C ALA A 73 -8.97 -8.79 2.27
N ILE A 74 -10.12 -9.12 2.89
CA ILE A 74 -10.44 -8.83 4.28
C ILE A 74 -9.73 -9.83 5.21
N LEU A 75 -9.78 -11.12 4.89
CA LEU A 75 -9.17 -12.18 5.69
C LEU A 75 -7.63 -12.16 5.59
N HIS A 76 -7.12 -11.83 4.40
CA HIS A 76 -5.69 -11.80 4.11
C HIS A 76 -5.25 -10.42 3.58
N PRO A 77 -5.31 -9.37 4.44
CA PRO A 77 -4.93 -8.03 4.02
C PRO A 77 -3.45 -8.01 3.63
N LYS A 78 -3.17 -7.42 2.47
CA LYS A 78 -1.80 -7.28 2.00
C LYS A 78 -0.96 -6.52 3.02
N GLY A 79 0.10 -7.15 3.46
CA GLY A 79 1.12 -6.56 4.32
C GLY A 79 1.83 -5.37 3.67
N ARG A 80 2.64 -4.65 4.45
CA ARG A 80 3.43 -3.50 3.98
C ARG A 80 4.33 -3.91 2.80
N LEU A 81 5.07 -4.99 2.93
CA LEU A 81 5.98 -5.49 1.89
C LEU A 81 5.24 -5.87 0.60
N ASP A 82 4.04 -6.46 0.70
CA ASP A 82 3.25 -6.83 -0.49
C ASP A 82 2.75 -5.59 -1.23
N LYS A 83 2.33 -4.54 -0.50
CA LYS A 83 1.94 -3.25 -1.07
C LYS A 83 3.10 -2.57 -1.77
N LEU A 84 4.31 -2.69 -1.21
CA LEU A 84 5.55 -2.16 -1.76
C LEU A 84 6.12 -3.03 -2.89
N GLY A 85 5.61 -4.25 -3.06
CA GLY A 85 6.02 -5.18 -4.13
C GLY A 85 7.34 -5.87 -3.86
N VAL A 86 7.68 -6.09 -2.58
CA VAL A 86 8.85 -6.86 -2.17
C VAL A 86 8.55 -8.34 -2.27
N LYS A 87 9.38 -9.07 -3.00
CA LYS A 87 9.30 -10.51 -3.19
C LYS A 87 10.51 -11.20 -2.57
N ALA A 88 10.34 -12.46 -2.18
CA ALA A 88 11.47 -13.29 -1.75
C ALA A 88 12.54 -13.37 -2.86
N GLY A 89 13.80 -13.38 -2.46
CA GLY A 89 14.95 -13.48 -3.38
C GLY A 89 15.31 -12.19 -4.12
N GLN A 90 14.58 -11.10 -3.94
CA GLN A 90 14.98 -9.80 -4.50
C GLN A 90 16.16 -9.20 -3.73
N ARG A 91 17.02 -8.49 -4.46
CA ARG A 91 18.11 -7.70 -3.90
C ARG A 91 17.58 -6.32 -3.54
N VAL A 92 17.45 -6.08 -2.23
CA VAL A 92 16.81 -4.87 -1.69
C VAL A 92 17.77 -4.16 -0.75
N ALA A 93 17.92 -2.85 -0.92
CA ALA A 93 18.69 -2.00 0.00
C ALA A 93 17.79 -0.98 0.69
N ILE A 94 18.14 -0.67 1.94
CA ILE A 94 17.60 0.46 2.71
C ILE A 94 18.71 1.49 2.80
N VAL A 95 18.42 2.75 2.48
CA VAL A 95 19.37 3.85 2.49
C VAL A 95 18.73 5.04 3.21
N ASP A 96 19.39 5.58 4.21
CA ASP A 96 18.96 6.77 4.97
C ASP A 96 17.50 6.72 5.47
N LEU A 97 17.01 5.52 5.75
CA LEU A 97 15.65 5.27 6.24
C LEU A 97 15.72 4.55 7.59
N ASP A 98 15.40 5.29 8.64
CA ASP A 98 15.36 4.76 10.01
C ASP A 98 13.96 4.24 10.35
N ASP A 99 13.71 2.97 10.04
CA ASP A 99 12.52 2.21 10.44
C ASP A 99 12.95 0.77 10.78
N PRO A 100 13.29 0.49 12.06
CA PRO A 100 13.72 -0.84 12.50
C PRO A 100 12.67 -1.92 12.26
N GLY A 101 11.38 -1.57 12.35
CA GLY A 101 10.28 -2.48 12.07
C GLY A 101 10.25 -2.90 10.60
N PHE A 102 10.46 -1.94 9.69
CA PHE A 102 10.55 -2.24 8.26
C PHE A 102 11.80 -3.07 7.93
N ALA A 103 12.93 -2.75 8.54
CA ALA A 103 14.16 -3.51 8.36
C ALA A 103 13.99 -4.97 8.80
N ALA A 104 13.33 -5.21 9.94
CA ALA A 104 13.03 -6.56 10.43
C ALA A 104 12.05 -7.31 9.50
N GLU A 105 10.97 -6.68 9.06
CA GLU A 105 10.04 -7.26 8.07
C GLU A 105 10.77 -7.65 6.78
N LEU A 106 11.65 -6.76 6.29
CA LEU A 106 12.42 -6.98 5.08
C LEU A 106 13.37 -8.16 5.21
N ALA A 107 14.13 -8.22 6.32
CA ALA A 107 15.06 -9.31 6.60
C ALA A 107 14.36 -10.68 6.69
N ALA A 108 13.13 -10.72 7.21
CA ALA A 108 12.31 -11.93 7.23
C ALA A 108 11.82 -12.36 5.82
N ARG A 109 11.68 -11.43 4.87
CA ARG A 109 11.21 -11.72 3.50
C ARG A 109 12.35 -11.99 2.53
N THR A 110 13.41 -11.22 2.61
CA THR A 110 14.57 -11.31 1.69
C THR A 110 15.82 -10.79 2.39
N PRO A 111 16.98 -11.46 2.21
CA PRO A 111 18.21 -10.96 2.80
C PRO A 111 18.54 -9.57 2.26
N SER A 112 19.05 -8.71 3.13
CA SER A 112 19.56 -7.41 2.72
C SER A 112 20.68 -7.60 1.70
N ALA A 113 20.60 -6.90 0.58
CA ALA A 113 21.65 -6.96 -0.41
C ALA A 113 22.79 -6.06 0.01
N ASP A 114 24.03 -6.59 -0.04
CA ASP A 114 25.22 -5.76 -0.01
C ASP A 114 25.15 -4.69 -1.09
N ALA A 115 25.65 -3.50 -0.75
CA ALA A 115 25.54 -2.31 -1.57
C ALA A 115 26.22 -2.39 -2.97
N ALA A 116 26.94 -3.47 -3.25
CA ALA A 116 27.87 -3.62 -4.38
C ALA A 116 27.28 -4.31 -5.60
N GLY A 117 26.07 -4.14 -5.98
CA GLY A 117 25.57 -4.75 -7.22
C GLY A 117 24.18 -4.24 -7.62
N PRO A 118 23.68 -4.65 -8.81
CA PRO A 118 22.40 -4.17 -9.28
C PRO A 118 21.27 -4.58 -8.33
N LEU A 119 20.50 -3.59 -7.87
CA LEU A 119 19.43 -3.74 -6.89
C LEU A 119 18.06 -3.79 -7.57
N ASP A 120 17.21 -4.71 -7.16
CA ASP A 120 15.83 -4.78 -7.64
C ASP A 120 14.97 -3.68 -7.02
N LEU A 121 15.21 -3.38 -5.73
CA LEU A 121 14.53 -2.32 -5.01
C LEU A 121 15.51 -1.56 -4.12
N VAL A 122 15.34 -0.24 -4.07
CA VAL A 122 15.99 0.63 -3.07
C VAL A 122 14.90 1.38 -2.32
N PHE A 123 14.93 1.33 -1.00
CA PHE A 123 14.11 2.18 -0.13
C PHE A 123 15.00 3.29 0.42
N TYR A 124 14.68 4.52 0.04
CA TYR A 124 15.47 5.70 0.35
C TYR A 124 14.66 6.69 1.18
N GLY A 125 15.14 7.01 2.39
CA GLY A 125 14.57 8.04 3.23
C GLY A 125 15.01 9.43 2.78
N ALA A 126 14.09 10.31 2.37
CA ALA A 126 14.42 11.65 1.90
C ALA A 126 13.34 12.67 2.27
N ASP A 127 13.66 13.54 3.22
CA ASP A 127 12.75 14.56 3.75
C ASP A 127 13.25 16.00 3.53
N SER A 128 14.33 16.20 2.78
CA SER A 128 14.88 17.53 2.51
C SER A 128 15.40 17.64 1.07
N ALA A 129 15.63 18.86 0.60
CA ALA A 129 16.19 19.12 -0.72
C ALA A 129 17.58 18.46 -0.89
N GLU A 130 18.41 18.49 0.18
CA GLU A 130 19.72 17.86 0.21
C GLU A 130 19.59 16.34 0.07
N ALA A 131 18.67 15.73 0.84
CA ALA A 131 18.39 14.30 0.74
C ALA A 131 17.89 13.94 -0.66
N LEU A 132 16.99 14.73 -1.26
CA LEU A 132 16.50 14.49 -2.61
C LEU A 132 17.63 14.52 -3.68
N ALA A 133 18.69 15.29 -3.48
CA ALA A 133 19.85 15.30 -4.36
C ALA A 133 20.59 13.92 -4.37
N GLY A 134 20.49 13.15 -3.29
CA GLY A 134 21.07 11.81 -3.18
C GLY A 134 20.46 10.77 -4.16
N ILE A 135 19.30 11.04 -4.73
CA ILE A 135 18.64 10.17 -5.71
C ILE A 135 19.58 9.87 -6.89
N ALA A 136 20.33 10.85 -7.36
CA ALA A 136 21.27 10.70 -8.49
C ALA A 136 22.29 9.59 -8.27
N GLY A 137 22.81 9.45 -7.05
CA GLY A 137 23.77 8.41 -6.67
C GLY A 137 23.17 7.00 -6.56
N LEU A 138 21.85 6.90 -6.42
CA LEU A 138 21.16 5.60 -6.29
C LEU A 138 20.74 5.02 -7.65
N VAL A 139 20.49 5.87 -8.64
CA VAL A 139 20.04 5.43 -9.97
C VAL A 139 21.00 4.42 -10.62
N PRO A 140 22.34 4.63 -10.63
CA PRO A 140 23.26 3.66 -11.21
C PRO A 140 23.21 2.27 -10.56
N ARG A 141 22.83 2.21 -9.29
CA ARG A 141 22.77 0.97 -8.50
C ARG A 141 21.51 0.12 -8.80
N LEU A 142 20.51 0.69 -9.46
CA LEU A 142 19.29 -0.03 -9.83
C LEU A 142 19.55 -1.00 -10.98
N ALA A 143 19.05 -2.23 -10.83
CA ALA A 143 18.96 -3.18 -11.94
C ALA A 143 18.14 -2.57 -13.11
N PRO A 144 18.24 -3.09 -14.34
CA PRO A 144 17.51 -2.56 -15.51
C PRO A 144 15.98 -2.46 -15.29
N LYS A 145 15.40 -3.40 -14.52
CA LYS A 145 13.98 -3.42 -14.10
C LYS A 145 13.78 -3.04 -12.63
N GLY A 146 14.83 -2.54 -11.99
CA GLY A 146 14.80 -2.12 -10.59
C GLY A 146 13.96 -0.88 -10.37
N ALA A 147 13.58 -0.64 -9.11
CA ALA A 147 12.79 0.51 -8.71
C ALA A 147 13.35 1.17 -7.46
N LEU A 148 13.23 2.49 -7.42
CA LEU A 148 13.49 3.31 -6.23
C LEU A 148 12.17 3.65 -5.56
N TRP A 149 12.08 3.39 -4.26
CA TRP A 149 11.07 3.92 -3.39
C TRP A 149 11.64 5.08 -2.60
N VAL A 150 11.12 6.28 -2.78
CA VAL A 150 11.45 7.43 -1.93
C VAL A 150 10.42 7.49 -0.83
N VAL A 151 10.89 7.40 0.42
CA VAL A 151 10.07 7.43 1.63
C VAL A 151 10.25 8.78 2.29
N SER A 152 9.15 9.49 2.54
CA SER A 152 9.14 10.82 3.14
C SER A 152 8.02 10.97 4.15
N LEU A 153 8.14 11.91 5.07
CA LEU A 153 7.09 12.29 6.01
C LEU A 153 5.87 12.84 5.28
N LYS A 154 4.67 12.59 5.80
CA LYS A 154 3.41 13.04 5.20
C LYS A 154 2.62 14.00 6.09
N GLY A 155 1.65 14.68 5.48
CA GLY A 155 0.75 15.59 6.18
C GLY A 155 1.49 16.78 6.79
N LYS A 156 1.20 17.11 8.03
CA LYS A 156 1.81 18.27 8.74
C LYS A 156 3.30 18.07 9.05
N LEU A 157 3.79 16.85 9.00
CA LEU A 157 5.20 16.52 9.25
C LEU A 157 6.05 16.60 7.97
N ALA A 158 5.44 16.67 6.80
CA ALA A 158 6.14 16.72 5.52
C ALA A 158 7.04 17.93 5.43
N ARG A 159 8.31 17.70 5.13
CA ARG A 159 9.34 18.73 4.85
C ARG A 159 9.57 18.92 3.36
N SER A 160 9.18 17.92 2.55
CA SER A 160 9.19 17.97 1.09
C SER A 160 7.81 17.58 0.57
N LYS A 161 7.36 18.24 -0.50
CA LYS A 161 6.10 17.92 -1.18
C LYS A 161 6.34 16.80 -2.19
N ASP A 162 5.32 15.98 -2.45
CA ASP A 162 5.39 14.92 -3.47
C ASP A 162 5.84 15.44 -4.85
N VAL A 163 5.45 16.67 -5.19
CA VAL A 163 5.87 17.32 -6.46
C VAL A 163 7.38 17.58 -6.50
N GLU A 164 8.01 17.91 -5.39
CA GLU A 164 9.46 18.12 -5.31
C GLU A 164 10.21 16.79 -5.42
N VAL A 165 9.70 15.73 -4.76
CA VAL A 165 10.21 14.37 -4.90
C VAL A 165 10.11 13.89 -6.34
N MET A 166 8.96 14.13 -7.01
CA MET A 166 8.76 13.78 -8.42
C MET A 166 9.71 14.54 -9.35
N ALA A 167 9.92 15.83 -9.09
CA ALA A 167 10.83 16.65 -9.89
C ALA A 167 12.28 16.18 -9.75
N ALA A 168 12.75 15.91 -8.53
CA ALA A 168 14.10 15.42 -8.26
C ALA A 168 14.35 14.06 -8.92
N ALA A 169 13.42 13.12 -8.79
CA ALA A 169 13.51 11.82 -9.44
C ALA A 169 13.45 11.94 -10.98
N GLY A 170 12.59 12.83 -11.50
CA GLY A 170 12.46 13.11 -12.93
C GLY A 170 13.75 13.66 -13.54
N ALA A 171 14.46 14.54 -12.84
CA ALA A 171 15.76 15.08 -13.25
C ALA A 171 16.83 13.97 -13.37
N CYS A 172 16.67 12.87 -12.63
CA CYS A 172 17.55 11.68 -12.69
C CYS A 172 17.08 10.63 -13.70
N GLY A 173 16.13 10.93 -14.60
CA GLY A 173 15.62 10.00 -15.62
C GLY A 173 14.66 8.95 -15.11
N LEU A 174 14.08 9.16 -13.93
CA LEU A 174 13.07 8.27 -13.35
C LEU A 174 11.65 8.79 -13.61
N VAL A 175 10.68 7.88 -13.58
CA VAL A 175 9.24 8.20 -13.66
C VAL A 175 8.50 7.57 -12.49
N GLY A 176 7.64 8.36 -11.84
CA GLY A 176 6.77 7.91 -10.75
C GLY A 176 5.64 7.03 -11.28
N ILE A 177 5.46 5.86 -10.67
CA ILE A 177 4.44 4.88 -11.11
C ILE A 177 3.46 4.48 -10.01
N LYS A 178 3.76 4.80 -8.76
CA LYS A 178 2.88 4.42 -7.64
C LYS A 178 3.16 5.26 -6.41
N VAL A 179 2.10 5.56 -5.67
CA VAL A 179 2.15 6.10 -4.31
C VAL A 179 1.58 5.06 -3.35
N CYS A 180 2.18 4.91 -2.19
CA CYS A 180 1.76 3.95 -1.18
C CYS A 180 1.93 4.53 0.22
N ALA A 181 0.99 4.27 1.13
CA ALA A 181 1.22 4.52 2.54
C ALA A 181 2.33 3.58 3.02
N PHE A 182 3.40 4.14 3.55
CA PHE A 182 4.53 3.38 4.10
C PHE A 182 4.33 3.07 5.58
N SER A 183 3.96 4.09 6.34
CA SER A 183 3.62 3.99 7.77
C SER A 183 2.50 4.99 8.12
N GLU A 184 2.19 5.14 9.40
CA GLU A 184 1.26 6.17 9.87
C GLU A 184 1.76 7.59 9.57
N THR A 185 3.05 7.80 9.57
CA THR A 185 3.69 9.11 9.39
C THR A 185 4.38 9.30 8.05
N CYS A 186 4.61 8.22 7.29
CA CYS A 186 5.36 8.26 6.04
C CYS A 186 4.54 7.79 4.84
N THR A 187 4.84 8.39 3.70
CA THR A 187 4.43 7.95 2.36
C THR A 187 5.63 7.40 1.60
N ALA A 188 5.39 6.57 0.59
CA ALA A 188 6.42 6.08 -0.31
C ALA A 188 6.00 6.27 -1.76
N LEU A 189 6.85 6.89 -2.57
CA LEU A 189 6.68 7.08 -4.00
C LEU A 189 7.62 6.14 -4.76
N LYS A 190 7.07 5.33 -5.65
CA LYS A 190 7.81 4.37 -6.47
C LYS A 190 8.21 4.98 -7.80
N PHE A 191 9.48 4.88 -8.12
CA PHE A 191 10.07 5.33 -9.37
C PHE A 191 10.75 4.18 -10.10
N VAL A 192 10.69 4.21 -11.43
CA VAL A 192 11.40 3.30 -12.33
C VAL A 192 12.10 4.10 -13.41
N ARG A 193 13.09 3.49 -14.09
CA ARG A 193 13.73 4.13 -15.24
C ARG A 193 12.69 4.42 -16.33
N ARG A 194 12.78 5.60 -16.93
CA ARG A 194 11.97 5.91 -18.11
C ARG A 194 12.32 4.91 -19.22
N LYS A 195 11.31 4.35 -19.85
CA LYS A 195 11.52 3.57 -21.07
C LYS A 195 11.90 4.55 -22.17
N GLY A 196 13.01 4.29 -22.84
CA GLY A 196 13.36 4.95 -24.07
C GLY A 196 12.39 4.56 -25.20
#